data_c17cc4e1319b0b50d4e093751670a2f9
#
_entry.id   c17cc4e1319b0b50d4e093751670a2f9
#
_cell.length_a   1.000
_cell.length_b   1.000
_cell.length_c   1.000
_cell.angle_alpha   90.00
_cell.angle_beta   90.00
_cell.angle_gamma   90.00
#
_symmetry.space_group_name_H-M   'P 1'
#
loop_
_entity.id
_entity.type
_entity.pdbx_description
1 polymer ?
#
loop_
_entity_poly.entity_id
_entity_poly.type
_entity_poly.pdbx_seq_one_letter_code
_entity_poly.pdbx_strand_id
1 'polypeptide(L)'
;MSNKKDINHLINRAIKEGKCFLNDEKKLEDFNKACIHISSLLHDSFTLYINKRYSTATFLAITAIEEVAKLEISLFRNNEEILDVKRSKDILYSHSAKHKIAIQDVIKIGTRLTNVLGQERINQLVDFAKKGELLKLRESSLYFESNNNHLVIPSEVIDKNIGKEIVLLALEVWSDRLVGISNETYELDSKLTKLFEIIKNY
;
A
#
# COMPACT_ATOMS: atom_id res chain seq x y z
N MET A 1 -17.61 3.96 -17.14
CA MET A 1 -18.22 4.92 -16.18
C MET A 1 -18.67 4.31 -14.86
N SER A 2 -19.02 3.02 -14.78
CA SER A 2 -19.43 2.33 -13.55
C SER A 2 -18.33 2.32 -12.47
N ASN A 3 -17.10 2.06 -12.82
CA ASN A 3 -15.97 1.88 -11.87
C ASN A 3 -15.59 3.10 -11.00
N LYS A 4 -15.80 4.33 -11.52
CA LYS A 4 -15.50 5.55 -10.74
C LYS A 4 -16.53 5.82 -9.64
N LYS A 5 -17.80 5.44 -9.88
CA LYS A 5 -18.85 5.56 -8.87
C LYS A 5 -18.63 4.60 -7.69
N ASP A 6 -18.18 3.38 -7.98
CA ASP A 6 -17.97 2.34 -6.95
C ASP A 6 -16.83 2.69 -6.00
N ILE A 7 -15.73 3.28 -6.52
CA ILE A 7 -14.60 3.64 -5.66
C ILE A 7 -14.88 4.88 -4.82
N ASN A 8 -15.53 5.90 -5.38
CA ASN A 8 -15.93 7.07 -4.61
C ASN A 8 -16.89 6.69 -3.48
N HIS A 9 -17.78 5.72 -3.73
CA HIS A 9 -18.65 5.19 -2.69
C HIS A 9 -17.85 4.47 -1.60
N LEU A 10 -16.86 3.66 -1.98
CA LEU A 10 -15.97 2.98 -1.04
C LEU A 10 -15.20 3.96 -0.16
N ILE A 11 -14.60 5.01 -0.76
CA ILE A 11 -13.86 6.06 -0.04
C ILE A 11 -14.79 6.82 0.91
N ASN A 12 -15.96 7.24 0.44
CA ASN A 12 -16.94 7.96 1.27
C ASN A 12 -17.38 7.13 2.47
N ARG A 13 -17.63 5.85 2.29
CA ARG A 13 -17.91 4.94 3.39
C ARG A 13 -16.74 4.80 4.34
N ALA A 14 -15.51 4.63 3.79
CA ALA A 14 -14.31 4.52 4.60
C ALA A 14 -14.08 5.74 5.48
N ILE A 15 -14.43 6.94 5.01
CA ILE A 15 -14.33 8.18 5.79
C ILE A 15 -15.41 8.26 6.87
N LYS A 16 -16.64 7.88 6.55
CA LYS A 16 -17.82 8.10 7.41
C LYS A 16 -18.07 6.98 8.42
N GLU A 17 -17.56 5.78 8.21
CA GLU A 17 -17.85 4.59 9.01
C GLU A 17 -16.55 4.01 9.61
N GLY A 18 -16.54 3.74 10.93
CA GLY A 18 -15.41 3.08 11.60
C GLY A 18 -14.96 3.79 12.86
N LYS A 19 -13.67 3.70 13.15
CA LYS A 19 -13.02 4.40 14.28
C LYS A 19 -12.00 5.40 13.79
N CYS A 20 -11.88 6.53 14.48
CA CYS A 20 -10.77 7.45 14.28
C CYS A 20 -9.48 6.80 14.83
N PHE A 21 -8.43 6.79 14.01
CA PHE A 21 -7.11 6.29 14.41
C PHE A 21 -6.18 7.42 14.85
N LEU A 22 -6.45 8.66 14.39
CA LEU A 22 -5.69 9.84 14.76
C LEU A 22 -6.49 10.58 15.83
N ASN A 23 -5.81 10.98 16.91
CA ASN A 23 -6.41 11.83 17.95
C ASN A 23 -6.54 13.26 17.41
N ASP A 24 -7.72 13.87 17.49
CA ASP A 24 -7.97 15.22 16.96
C ASP A 24 -7.06 16.28 17.60
N GLU A 25 -6.74 16.17 18.89
CA GLU A 25 -5.85 17.09 19.59
C GLU A 25 -4.36 16.93 19.21
N LYS A 26 -3.96 15.75 18.72
CA LYS A 26 -2.57 15.38 18.37
C LYS A 26 -2.47 14.84 16.94
N LYS A 27 -3.37 15.25 16.07
CA LYS A 27 -3.53 14.66 14.74
C LYS A 27 -2.24 14.66 13.93
N LEU A 28 -1.49 15.75 13.95
CA LEU A 28 -0.21 15.87 13.25
C LEU A 28 0.87 14.97 13.87
N GLU A 29 0.94 14.89 15.19
CA GLU A 29 1.90 14.02 15.89
C GLU A 29 1.63 12.54 15.59
N ASP A 30 0.37 12.11 15.69
CA ASP A 30 -0.03 10.73 15.39
C ASP A 30 0.17 10.40 13.90
N PHE A 31 -0.12 11.36 13.01
CA PHE A 31 0.17 11.23 11.58
C PHE A 31 1.67 11.01 11.33
N ASN A 32 2.54 11.83 11.90
CA ASN A 32 3.98 11.69 11.73
C ASN A 32 4.51 10.36 12.30
N LYS A 33 4.01 9.91 13.46
CA LYS A 33 4.33 8.57 14.01
C LYS A 33 3.97 7.44 13.04
N ALA A 34 2.79 7.53 12.44
CA ALA A 34 2.36 6.54 11.44
C ALA A 34 3.23 6.60 10.17
N CYS A 35 3.62 7.79 9.72
CA CYS A 35 4.56 7.97 8.61
C CYS A 35 5.92 7.33 8.88
N ILE A 36 6.48 7.52 10.07
CA ILE A 36 7.74 6.87 10.49
C ILE A 36 7.60 5.34 10.44
N HIS A 37 6.49 4.80 10.95
CA HIS A 37 6.22 3.36 10.89
C HIS A 37 6.14 2.83 9.45
N ILE A 38 5.39 3.51 8.57
CA ILE A 38 5.28 3.11 7.16
C ILE A 38 6.64 3.19 6.45
N SER A 39 7.41 4.26 6.70
CA SER A 39 8.77 4.39 6.18
C SER A 39 9.67 3.25 6.63
N SER A 40 9.55 2.78 7.88
CA SER A 40 10.29 1.61 8.37
C SER A 40 9.91 0.33 7.62
N LEU A 41 8.61 0.08 7.39
CA LEU A 41 8.16 -1.07 6.59
C LEU A 41 8.73 -1.05 5.16
N LEU A 42 8.78 0.13 4.53
CA LEU A 42 9.36 0.29 3.19
C LEU A 42 10.86 0.05 3.19
N HIS A 43 11.56 0.53 4.20
CA HIS A 43 12.99 0.31 4.38
C HIS A 43 13.34 -1.17 4.60
N ASP A 44 12.55 -1.86 5.44
CA ASP A 44 12.72 -3.30 5.70
C ASP A 44 12.40 -4.11 4.44
N SER A 45 11.35 -3.75 3.71
CA SER A 45 11.01 -4.34 2.42
C SER A 45 12.16 -4.21 1.41
N PHE A 46 12.75 -3.01 1.28
CA PHE A 46 13.92 -2.75 0.45
C PHE A 46 15.10 -3.63 0.88
N THR A 47 15.42 -3.65 2.17
CA THR A 47 16.55 -4.43 2.70
C THR A 47 16.41 -5.92 2.41
N LEU A 48 15.21 -6.47 2.58
CA LEU A 48 14.90 -7.85 2.25
C LEU A 48 15.03 -8.11 0.74
N TYR A 49 14.55 -7.19 -0.10
CA TYR A 49 14.65 -7.31 -1.56
C TYR A 49 16.13 -7.37 -2.02
N ILE A 50 16.98 -6.47 -1.54
CA ILE A 50 18.42 -6.48 -1.87
C ILE A 50 19.10 -7.77 -1.40
N ASN A 51 18.67 -8.33 -0.27
CA ASN A 51 19.13 -9.61 0.25
C ASN A 51 18.45 -10.83 -0.41
N LYS A 52 17.78 -10.66 -1.55
CA LYS A 52 17.10 -11.71 -2.33
C LYS A 52 15.98 -12.44 -1.59
N ARG A 53 15.42 -11.82 -0.54
CA ARG A 53 14.27 -12.32 0.24
C ARG A 53 12.97 -11.78 -0.36
N TYR A 54 12.74 -12.04 -1.65
CA TYR A 54 11.70 -11.40 -2.46
C TYR A 54 10.29 -11.60 -1.92
N SER A 55 9.95 -12.79 -1.43
CA SER A 55 8.63 -13.07 -0.88
C SER A 55 8.32 -12.22 0.35
N THR A 56 9.20 -12.19 1.35
CA THR A 56 9.00 -11.38 2.55
C THR A 56 9.05 -9.88 2.24
N ALA A 57 9.90 -9.45 1.29
CA ALA A 57 9.92 -8.07 0.80
C ALA A 57 8.56 -7.68 0.20
N THR A 58 7.97 -8.53 -0.64
CA THR A 58 6.64 -8.34 -1.23
C THR A 58 5.56 -8.23 -0.15
N PHE A 59 5.58 -9.09 0.86
CA PHE A 59 4.63 -9.03 1.98
C PHE A 59 4.69 -7.67 2.70
N LEU A 60 5.89 -7.20 3.05
CA LEU A 60 6.05 -5.91 3.74
C LEU A 60 5.66 -4.73 2.85
N ALA A 61 6.01 -4.77 1.56
CA ALA A 61 5.61 -3.73 0.60
C ALA A 61 4.07 -3.61 0.49
N ILE A 62 3.36 -4.73 0.37
CA ILE A 62 1.89 -4.73 0.33
C ILE A 62 1.32 -4.24 1.67
N THR A 63 1.92 -4.62 2.80
CA THR A 63 1.52 -4.12 4.12
C THR A 63 1.70 -2.60 4.21
N ALA A 64 2.80 -2.06 3.70
CA ALA A 64 3.02 -0.60 3.64
C ALA A 64 1.95 0.11 2.79
N ILE A 65 1.57 -0.44 1.61
CA ILE A 65 0.47 0.08 0.78
C ILE A 65 -0.84 0.14 1.60
N GLU A 66 -1.14 -0.90 2.36
CA GLU A 66 -2.33 -0.94 3.20
C GLU A 66 -2.32 0.12 4.31
N GLU A 67 -1.18 0.33 4.96
CA GLU A 67 -1.06 1.33 6.02
C GLU A 67 -1.08 2.76 5.45
N VAL A 68 -0.56 3.00 4.22
CA VAL A 68 -0.74 4.28 3.51
C VAL A 68 -2.22 4.59 3.29
N ALA A 69 -2.99 3.65 2.73
CA ALA A 69 -4.43 3.83 2.51
C ALA A 69 -5.19 4.11 3.82
N LYS A 70 -4.84 3.38 4.88
CA LYS A 70 -5.45 3.54 6.19
C LYS A 70 -5.14 4.93 6.78
N LEU A 71 -3.89 5.37 6.68
CA LEU A 71 -3.46 6.67 7.19
C LEU A 71 -4.11 7.82 6.42
N GLU A 72 -4.12 7.75 5.08
CA GLU A 72 -4.77 8.74 4.22
C GLU A 72 -6.25 8.92 4.58
N ILE A 73 -7.03 7.83 4.66
CA ILE A 73 -8.44 7.91 5.04
C ILE A 73 -8.60 8.45 6.47
N SER A 74 -7.70 8.09 7.39
CA SER A 74 -7.77 8.54 8.78
C SER A 74 -7.62 10.06 8.94
N LEU A 75 -6.98 10.74 7.99
CA LEU A 75 -6.91 12.20 7.96
C LEU A 75 -8.27 12.86 7.79
N PHE A 76 -9.17 12.20 7.07
CA PHE A 76 -10.52 12.72 6.78
C PHE A 76 -11.59 12.24 7.76
N ARG A 77 -11.26 11.32 8.68
CA ARG A 77 -12.17 10.91 9.76
C ARG A 77 -12.21 11.96 10.86
N ASN A 78 -13.43 12.25 11.32
CA ASN A 78 -13.71 13.17 12.42
C ASN A 78 -14.51 12.43 13.50
N ASN A 79 -14.09 12.54 14.77
CA ASN A 79 -14.74 11.87 15.90
C ASN A 79 -16.19 12.30 16.11
N GLU A 80 -16.55 13.54 15.72
CA GLU A 80 -17.91 14.07 15.88
C GLU A 80 -18.88 13.57 14.79
N GLU A 81 -18.38 13.20 13.61
CA GLU A 81 -19.19 12.86 12.44
C GLU A 81 -19.14 11.38 12.05
N ILE A 82 -18.17 10.63 12.60
CA ILE A 82 -17.97 9.23 12.22
C ILE A 82 -19.05 8.34 12.85
N LEU A 83 -19.60 7.45 12.04
CA LEU A 83 -20.52 6.41 12.51
C LEU A 83 -19.72 5.24 13.09
N ASP A 84 -19.79 5.02 14.40
CA ASP A 84 -19.17 3.84 15.01
C ASP A 84 -19.82 2.56 14.49
N VAL A 85 -18.99 1.70 13.90
CA VAL A 85 -19.40 0.40 13.38
C VAL A 85 -18.53 -0.69 13.98
N LYS A 86 -19.03 -1.93 14.00
CA LYS A 86 -18.24 -3.08 14.39
C LYS A 86 -16.98 -3.18 13.52
N ARG A 87 -15.85 -3.55 14.11
CA ARG A 87 -14.55 -3.71 13.41
C ARG A 87 -14.66 -4.49 12.10
N SER A 88 -15.49 -5.53 12.05
CA SER A 88 -15.69 -6.34 10.84
C SER A 88 -16.41 -5.60 9.70
N LYS A 89 -17.04 -4.45 9.99
CA LYS A 89 -17.72 -3.60 9.02
C LYS A 89 -16.91 -2.35 8.64
N ASP A 90 -15.90 -1.99 9.43
CA ASP A 90 -15.00 -0.89 9.12
C ASP A 90 -14.12 -1.27 7.93
N ILE A 91 -14.25 -0.51 6.85
CA ILE A 91 -13.55 -0.71 5.58
C ILE A 91 -12.03 -0.73 5.76
N LEU A 92 -11.48 0.02 6.72
CA LEU A 92 -10.03 0.06 6.97
C LEU A 92 -9.46 -1.24 7.59
N TYR A 93 -10.31 -2.19 7.99
CA TYR A 93 -9.87 -3.55 8.34
C TYR A 93 -9.97 -4.54 7.17
N SER A 94 -10.48 -4.11 6.01
CA SER A 94 -10.51 -4.93 4.80
C SER A 94 -9.24 -4.71 3.96
N HIS A 95 -8.38 -5.72 3.85
CA HIS A 95 -7.18 -5.66 3.02
C HIS A 95 -7.50 -5.31 1.57
N SER A 96 -8.45 -6.00 0.94
CA SER A 96 -8.86 -5.74 -0.44
C SER A 96 -9.39 -4.31 -0.67
N ALA A 97 -10.11 -3.76 0.31
CA ALA A 97 -10.59 -2.38 0.22
C ALA A 97 -9.44 -1.37 0.29
N LYS A 98 -8.47 -1.58 1.20
CA LYS A 98 -7.28 -0.73 1.31
C LYS A 98 -6.45 -0.75 0.01
N HIS A 99 -6.27 -1.91 -0.62
CA HIS A 99 -5.59 -2.01 -1.91
C HIS A 99 -6.28 -1.18 -3.00
N LYS A 100 -7.62 -1.26 -3.08
CA LYS A 100 -8.40 -0.48 -4.04
C LYS A 100 -8.30 1.02 -3.78
N ILE A 101 -8.28 1.45 -2.53
CA ILE A 101 -8.14 2.85 -2.15
C ILE A 101 -6.74 3.37 -2.50
N ALA A 102 -5.68 2.63 -2.14
CA ALA A 102 -4.31 3.07 -2.32
C ALA A 102 -3.88 3.21 -3.79
N ILE A 103 -4.28 2.26 -4.64
CA ILE A 103 -3.60 2.07 -5.95
C ILE A 103 -4.30 2.81 -7.10
N GLN A 104 -5.57 3.16 -6.99
CA GLN A 104 -6.39 3.53 -8.14
C GLN A 104 -5.95 4.76 -8.96
N ASP A 105 -5.52 5.85 -8.31
CA ASP A 105 -5.19 7.11 -9.00
C ASP A 105 -3.68 7.41 -8.98
N VAL A 106 -2.96 6.93 -7.99
CA VAL A 106 -1.52 7.08 -7.79
C VAL A 106 -0.73 6.72 -9.03
N ILE A 107 -1.06 5.61 -9.64
CA ILE A 107 -0.33 5.05 -10.79
C ILE A 107 -0.54 5.87 -12.08
N LYS A 108 -1.55 6.72 -12.12
CA LYS A 108 -1.82 7.58 -13.29
C LYS A 108 -1.14 8.94 -13.20
N ILE A 109 -0.79 9.37 -12.01
CA ILE A 109 -0.18 10.67 -11.73
C ILE A 109 1.35 10.53 -11.66
N GLY A 110 1.85 9.46 -11.03
CA GLY A 110 3.28 9.20 -10.88
C GLY A 110 3.94 8.77 -12.19
N THR A 111 4.79 9.62 -12.75
CA THR A 111 5.50 9.32 -14.00
C THR A 111 6.71 8.40 -13.80
N ARG A 112 7.34 8.40 -12.63
CA ARG A 112 8.57 7.62 -12.38
C ARG A 112 8.34 6.12 -12.44
N LEU A 113 7.24 5.62 -11.86
CA LEU A 113 6.91 4.20 -11.92
C LEU A 113 6.53 3.77 -13.35
N THR A 114 5.77 4.61 -14.07
CA THR A 114 5.44 4.39 -15.49
C THR A 114 6.70 4.33 -16.36
N ASN A 115 7.69 5.16 -16.09
CA ASN A 115 8.96 5.14 -16.81
C ASN A 115 9.78 3.86 -16.57
N VAL A 116 9.56 3.17 -15.46
CA VAL A 116 10.26 1.91 -15.14
C VAL A 116 9.52 0.69 -15.66
N LEU A 117 8.20 0.62 -15.46
CA LEU A 117 7.38 -0.56 -15.75
C LEU A 117 6.65 -0.49 -17.09
N GLY A 118 6.44 0.71 -17.62
CA GLY A 118 5.62 0.96 -18.79
C GLY A 118 4.12 1.03 -18.47
N GLN A 119 3.37 1.77 -19.29
CA GLN A 119 1.95 2.06 -19.05
C GLN A 119 1.07 0.81 -19.05
N GLU A 120 1.38 -0.17 -19.89
CA GLU A 120 0.61 -1.42 -19.95
C GLU A 120 0.71 -2.20 -18.63
N ARG A 121 1.93 -2.32 -18.07
CA ARG A 121 2.12 -2.99 -16.78
C ARG A 121 1.43 -2.25 -15.64
N ILE A 122 1.44 -0.93 -15.66
CA ILE A 122 0.71 -0.10 -14.71
C ILE A 122 -0.80 -0.40 -14.74
N ASN A 123 -1.39 -0.46 -15.94
CA ASN A 123 -2.81 -0.79 -16.09
C ASN A 123 -3.12 -2.20 -15.53
N GLN A 124 -2.24 -3.18 -15.76
CA GLN A 124 -2.37 -4.53 -15.19
C GLN A 124 -2.31 -4.51 -13.65
N LEU A 125 -1.41 -3.74 -13.04
CA LEU A 125 -1.31 -3.62 -11.58
C LEU A 125 -2.57 -2.97 -10.96
N VAL A 126 -3.15 -1.96 -11.63
CA VAL A 126 -4.44 -1.38 -11.21
C VAL A 126 -5.56 -2.43 -11.26
N ASP A 127 -5.65 -3.17 -12.34
CA ASP A 127 -6.67 -4.21 -12.48
C ASP A 127 -6.46 -5.36 -11.50
N PHE A 128 -5.22 -5.71 -11.22
CA PHE A 128 -4.83 -6.69 -10.21
C PHE A 128 -5.34 -6.30 -8.81
N ALA A 129 -5.11 -5.04 -8.41
CA ALA A 129 -5.63 -4.52 -7.15
C ALA A 129 -7.17 -4.51 -7.10
N LYS A 130 -7.84 -4.09 -8.20
CA LYS A 130 -9.31 -4.07 -8.30
C LYS A 130 -9.93 -5.46 -8.17
N LYS A 131 -9.30 -6.48 -8.73
CA LYS A 131 -9.75 -7.89 -8.70
C LYS A 131 -9.44 -8.58 -7.37
N GLY A 132 -8.71 -7.93 -6.45
CA GLY A 132 -8.31 -8.52 -5.17
C GLY A 132 -7.14 -9.50 -5.28
N GLU A 133 -6.45 -9.54 -6.41
CA GLU A 133 -5.29 -10.41 -6.64
C GLU A 133 -4.09 -9.99 -5.77
N LEU A 134 -4.01 -8.69 -5.40
CA LEU A 134 -2.96 -8.22 -4.50
C LEU A 134 -3.09 -8.83 -3.09
N LEU A 135 -4.33 -9.15 -2.64
CA LEU A 135 -4.54 -9.88 -1.39
C LEU A 135 -3.99 -11.31 -1.50
N LYS A 136 -4.28 -12.01 -2.60
CA LYS A 136 -3.74 -13.35 -2.83
C LYS A 136 -2.21 -13.33 -2.88
N LEU A 137 -1.63 -12.34 -3.58
CA LEU A 137 -0.18 -12.18 -3.64
C LEU A 137 0.43 -11.95 -2.24
N ARG A 138 -0.23 -11.16 -1.40
CA ARG A 138 0.17 -10.93 -0.01
C ARG A 138 0.19 -12.24 0.79
N GLU A 139 -0.86 -13.05 0.67
CA GLU A 139 -0.96 -14.34 1.35
C GLU A 139 0.09 -15.34 0.85
N SER A 140 0.20 -15.51 -0.46
CA SER A 140 1.20 -16.38 -1.09
C SER A 140 2.65 -15.92 -0.84
N SER A 141 2.88 -14.65 -0.50
CA SER A 141 4.21 -14.15 -0.17
C SER A 141 4.67 -14.49 1.26
N LEU A 142 3.76 -14.95 2.12
CA LEU A 142 4.06 -15.27 3.52
C LEU A 142 3.79 -16.73 3.89
N TYR A 143 2.71 -17.30 3.37
CA TYR A 143 2.24 -18.64 3.76
C TYR A 143 2.55 -19.67 2.68
N PHE A 144 2.91 -20.87 3.09
CA PHE A 144 2.96 -22.02 2.19
C PHE A 144 1.54 -22.59 1.99
N GLU A 145 1.30 -23.15 0.83
CA GLU A 145 0.02 -23.73 0.44
C GLU A 145 0.20 -25.14 -0.11
N SER A 146 -0.86 -25.94 -0.06
CA SER A 146 -0.91 -27.23 -0.76
C SER A 146 -1.69 -27.07 -2.06
N ASN A 147 -1.04 -27.33 -3.18
CA ASN A 147 -1.67 -27.30 -4.49
C ASN A 147 -1.48 -28.66 -5.20
N ASN A 148 -2.58 -29.34 -5.50
CA ASN A 148 -2.57 -30.68 -6.16
C ASN A 148 -1.60 -31.68 -5.50
N ASN A 149 -1.63 -31.79 -4.17
CA ASN A 149 -0.76 -32.64 -3.34
C ASN A 149 0.73 -32.25 -3.35
N HIS A 150 1.07 -31.06 -3.85
CA HIS A 150 2.41 -30.50 -3.75
C HIS A 150 2.42 -29.32 -2.76
N LEU A 151 3.42 -29.28 -1.91
CA LEU A 151 3.69 -28.13 -1.05
C LEU A 151 4.33 -27.06 -1.92
N VAL A 152 3.72 -25.85 -1.91
CA VAL A 152 4.25 -24.65 -2.60
C VAL A 152 4.66 -23.65 -1.53
N ILE A 153 5.89 -23.22 -1.56
CA ILE A 153 6.42 -22.23 -0.62
C ILE A 153 6.52 -20.84 -1.26
N PRO A 154 6.50 -19.76 -0.45
CA PRO A 154 6.49 -18.38 -0.98
C PRO A 154 7.60 -18.05 -1.98
N SER A 155 8.79 -18.61 -1.81
CA SER A 155 9.94 -18.37 -2.70
C SER A 155 9.80 -19.03 -4.08
N GLU A 156 8.88 -19.95 -4.26
CA GLU A 156 8.57 -20.56 -5.57
C GLU A 156 7.53 -19.72 -6.34
N VAL A 157 6.75 -18.91 -5.64
CA VAL A 157 5.69 -18.05 -6.22
C VAL A 157 6.22 -16.65 -6.52
N ILE A 158 7.04 -16.10 -5.62
CA ILE A 158 7.51 -14.72 -5.66
C ILE A 158 8.96 -14.68 -6.12
N ASP A 159 9.16 -14.32 -7.37
CA ASP A 159 10.47 -14.12 -7.97
C ASP A 159 11.00 -12.67 -7.78
N LYS A 160 12.20 -12.42 -8.32
CA LYS A 160 12.86 -11.11 -8.30
C LYS A 160 11.99 -10.03 -8.96
N ASN A 161 11.34 -10.34 -10.07
CA ASN A 161 10.59 -9.34 -10.86
C ASN A 161 9.30 -8.93 -10.14
N ILE A 162 8.54 -9.89 -9.62
CA ILE A 162 7.37 -9.64 -8.79
C ILE A 162 7.75 -8.79 -7.58
N GLY A 163 8.83 -9.18 -6.87
CA GLY A 163 9.33 -8.42 -5.72
C GLY A 163 9.70 -6.99 -6.11
N LYS A 164 10.41 -6.79 -7.22
CA LYS A 164 10.79 -5.46 -7.74
C LYS A 164 9.57 -4.58 -7.99
N GLU A 165 8.62 -5.09 -8.74
CA GLU A 165 7.41 -4.34 -9.10
C GLU A 165 6.62 -3.88 -7.88
N ILE A 166 6.43 -4.78 -6.91
CA ILE A 166 5.61 -4.48 -5.72
C ILE A 166 6.33 -3.52 -4.76
N VAL A 167 7.65 -3.64 -4.59
CA VAL A 167 8.41 -2.69 -3.77
C VAL A 167 8.43 -1.31 -4.41
N LEU A 168 8.64 -1.21 -5.73
CA LEU A 168 8.56 0.06 -6.45
C LEU A 168 7.15 0.68 -6.37
N LEU A 169 6.11 -0.14 -6.51
CA LEU A 169 4.72 0.29 -6.35
C LEU A 169 4.47 0.87 -4.96
N ALA A 170 4.94 0.22 -3.91
CA ALA A 170 4.75 0.68 -2.53
C ALA A 170 5.45 2.02 -2.26
N LEU A 171 6.66 2.20 -2.79
CA LEU A 171 7.39 3.46 -2.73
C LEU A 171 6.69 4.59 -3.50
N GLU A 172 6.05 4.26 -4.63
CA GLU A 172 5.26 5.24 -5.39
C GLU A 172 3.98 5.63 -4.66
N VAL A 173 3.25 4.65 -4.10
CA VAL A 173 2.03 4.88 -3.30
C VAL A 173 2.34 5.79 -2.11
N TRP A 174 3.46 5.57 -1.41
CA TRP A 174 3.91 6.47 -0.35
C TRP A 174 4.08 7.91 -0.87
N SER A 175 4.87 8.07 -1.93
CA SER A 175 5.22 9.40 -2.45
C SER A 175 3.98 10.18 -2.91
N ASP A 176 3.07 9.52 -3.63
CA ASP A 176 1.90 10.17 -4.20
C ASP A 176 0.80 10.50 -3.16
N ARG A 177 0.72 9.73 -2.06
CA ARG A 177 -0.38 9.85 -1.11
C ARG A 177 -0.05 10.64 0.15
N LEU A 178 1.18 10.60 0.63
CA LEU A 178 1.52 11.15 1.93
C LEU A 178 2.50 12.32 1.88
N VAL A 179 3.29 12.43 0.82
CA VAL A 179 4.28 13.52 0.70
C VAL A 179 3.57 14.86 0.51
N GLY A 180 4.03 15.87 1.25
CA GLY A 180 3.45 17.22 1.21
C GLY A 180 2.43 17.50 2.31
N ILE A 181 2.04 16.51 3.12
CA ILE A 181 1.11 16.71 4.24
C ILE A 181 1.83 17.29 5.47
N SER A 182 3.09 16.91 5.68
CA SER A 182 3.91 17.45 6.78
C SER A 182 5.39 17.56 6.37
N ASN A 183 6.18 18.32 7.14
CA ASN A 183 7.64 18.41 6.95
C ASN A 183 8.31 17.04 7.11
N GLU A 184 7.85 16.22 8.05
CA GLU A 184 8.34 14.86 8.29
C GLU A 184 8.24 14.01 7.02
N THR A 185 7.13 14.13 6.26
CA THR A 185 6.94 13.36 5.03
C THR A 185 7.94 13.72 3.94
N TYR A 186 8.38 14.97 3.83
CA TYR A 186 9.45 15.37 2.91
C TYR A 186 10.80 14.78 3.29
N GLU A 187 11.14 14.81 4.59
CA GLU A 187 12.41 14.24 5.07
C GLU A 187 12.48 12.73 4.84
N LEU A 188 11.39 12.01 5.14
CA LEU A 188 11.28 10.58 4.89
C LEU A 188 11.33 10.26 3.40
N ASP A 189 10.60 11.02 2.56
CA ASP A 189 10.57 10.78 1.11
C ASP A 189 11.93 10.98 0.46
N SER A 190 12.74 11.92 0.94
CA SER A 190 14.11 12.10 0.44
C SER A 190 14.98 10.85 0.59
N LYS A 191 14.73 10.06 1.64
CA LYS A 191 15.39 8.76 1.89
C LYS A 191 14.79 7.66 1.02
N LEU A 192 13.44 7.57 0.99
CA LEU A 192 12.72 6.54 0.24
C LEU A 192 12.89 6.67 -1.27
N THR A 193 13.01 7.88 -1.79
CA THR A 193 13.32 8.13 -3.22
C THR A 193 14.69 7.54 -3.61
N LYS A 194 15.69 7.57 -2.73
CA LYS A 194 16.98 6.89 -3.00
C LYS A 194 16.81 5.38 -3.10
N LEU A 195 15.95 4.78 -2.28
CA LEU A 195 15.66 3.34 -2.36
C LEU A 195 14.97 2.99 -3.68
N PHE A 196 14.03 3.83 -4.15
CA PHE A 196 13.40 3.66 -5.45
C PHE A 196 14.43 3.63 -6.58
N GLU A 197 15.36 4.60 -6.60
CA GLU A 197 16.40 4.66 -7.64
C GLU A 197 17.36 3.45 -7.59
N ILE A 198 17.67 2.94 -6.41
CA ILE A 198 18.50 1.73 -6.28
C ILE A 198 17.75 0.52 -6.85
N ILE A 199 16.50 0.28 -6.45
CA ILE A 199 15.72 -0.88 -6.93
C ILE A 199 15.47 -0.81 -8.42
N LYS A 200 15.17 0.38 -8.95
CA LYS A 200 14.97 0.59 -10.39
C LYS A 200 16.14 0.04 -11.22
N ASN A 201 17.38 0.22 -10.73
CA ASN A 201 18.60 -0.15 -11.43
C ASN A 201 19.14 -1.55 -11.00
N TYR A 202 18.57 -2.18 -9.97
CA TYR A 202 18.97 -3.50 -9.46
C TYR A 202 18.37 -4.63 -10.30
#